data_fc721090cab44e553e2e313181d3ee92
#
_entry.id   fc721090cab44e553e2e313181d3ee92
#
_cell.length_a   1.000
_cell.length_b   1.000
_cell.length_c   1.000
_cell.angle_alpha   90.00
_cell.angle_beta   90.00
_cell.angle_gamma   90.00
#
_symmetry.space_group_name_H-M   'P 1'
#
loop_
_entity.id
_entity.type
_entity.pdbx_description
1 polymer ?
#
loop_
_entity_poly.entity_id
_entity_poly.type
_entity_poly.pdbx_seq_one_letter_code
_entity_poly.pdbx_strand_id
1 'polypeptide(L)'
;MHFLIQPLQQTKTGIAVQLLLAPVLGLASLYGPLMLMLLILHLLFLAMTSSSLLLSMVTFMLIMYIFGLLFYLCLIYIPLCISLFVLHHLQQFHIFSIVLVGILATLILAYFLSSNDLLSTIFMISCFSLPSIGFFIFLSLRAHEQVVASGE
;
A
#
# COMPACT_ATOMS: atom_id res chain seq x y z
N MET A 1 -8.01 18.22 14.95
CA MET A 1 -9.02 17.55 14.11
C MET A 1 -9.27 18.23 12.75
N HIS A 2 -9.06 19.55 12.60
CA HIS A 2 -9.25 20.25 11.31
C HIS A 2 -8.42 19.69 10.15
N PHE A 3 -7.20 19.23 10.38
CA PHE A 3 -6.29 18.73 9.35
C PHE A 3 -6.81 17.47 8.60
N LEU A 4 -7.60 16.62 9.26
CA LEU A 4 -8.12 15.38 8.64
C LEU A 4 -9.28 15.64 7.65
N ILE A 5 -9.88 16.81 7.70
CA ILE A 5 -11.08 17.17 6.93
C ILE A 5 -10.76 18.27 5.89
N GLN A 6 -9.53 18.80 5.87
CA GLN A 6 -9.14 19.77 4.84
C GLN A 6 -8.99 19.08 3.48
N PRO A 7 -9.58 19.64 2.41
CA PRO A 7 -9.43 19.09 1.07
C PRO A 7 -7.97 19.21 0.62
N LEU A 8 -7.41 18.08 0.15
CA LEU A 8 -6.07 18.03 -0.40
C LEU A 8 -6.11 18.56 -1.85
N GLN A 9 -5.32 19.60 -2.12
CA GLN A 9 -5.18 20.14 -3.48
C GLN A 9 -4.20 19.27 -4.27
N GLN A 10 -4.73 18.53 -5.25
CA GLN A 10 -3.95 17.67 -6.12
C GLN A 10 -4.54 17.59 -7.52
N THR A 11 -3.69 17.32 -8.51
CA THR A 11 -4.13 17.02 -9.87
C THR A 11 -4.56 15.55 -10.00
N LYS A 12 -5.49 15.26 -10.91
CA LYS A 12 -5.94 13.89 -11.18
C LYS A 12 -4.78 12.96 -11.57
N THR A 13 -3.82 13.50 -12.34
CA THR A 13 -2.61 12.78 -12.75
C THR A 13 -1.73 12.47 -11.53
N GLY A 14 -1.60 13.42 -10.60
CA GLY A 14 -0.86 13.22 -9.35
C GLY A 14 -1.46 12.09 -8.50
N ILE A 15 -2.80 12.07 -8.37
CA ILE A 15 -3.51 11.00 -7.64
C ILE A 15 -3.23 9.63 -8.27
N ALA A 16 -3.32 9.51 -9.61
CA ALA A 16 -3.10 8.25 -10.31
C ALA A 16 -1.64 7.75 -10.14
N VAL A 17 -0.65 8.62 -10.26
CA VAL A 17 0.76 8.29 -10.07
C VAL A 17 1.05 7.87 -8.62
N GLN A 18 0.51 8.61 -7.65
CA GLN A 18 0.69 8.27 -6.24
C GLN A 18 0.04 6.94 -5.89
N LEU A 19 -1.14 6.66 -6.44
CA LEU A 19 -1.83 5.38 -6.24
C LEU A 19 -1.04 4.21 -6.86
N LEU A 20 -0.30 4.44 -7.94
CA LEU A 20 0.59 3.45 -8.54
C LEU A 20 1.86 3.23 -7.70
N LEU A 21 2.45 4.30 -7.17
CA LEU A 21 3.68 4.24 -6.39
C LEU A 21 3.48 3.76 -4.94
N ALA A 22 2.34 4.08 -4.35
CA ALA A 22 2.05 3.77 -2.95
C ALA A 22 2.22 2.28 -2.59
N PRO A 23 1.71 1.29 -3.35
CA PRO A 23 1.91 -0.11 -3.02
C PRO A 23 3.37 -0.55 -3.17
N VAL A 24 4.09 -0.02 -4.17
CA VAL A 24 5.51 -0.32 -4.37
C VAL A 24 6.32 0.14 -3.16
N LEU A 25 6.15 1.40 -2.76
CA LEU A 25 6.86 1.99 -1.63
C LEU A 25 6.39 1.43 -0.29
N GLY A 26 5.07 1.24 -0.11
CA GLY A 26 4.48 0.69 1.09
C GLY A 26 4.95 -0.73 1.37
N LEU A 27 4.91 -1.58 0.38
CA LEU A 27 5.41 -2.95 0.51
C LEU A 27 6.93 -3.01 0.64
N ALA A 28 7.67 -2.17 -0.09
CA ALA A 28 9.12 -2.09 0.05
C ALA A 28 9.54 -1.65 1.45
N SER A 29 8.82 -0.73 2.08
CA SER A 29 9.11 -0.27 3.45
C SER A 29 8.86 -1.35 4.50
N LEU A 30 7.92 -2.27 4.28
CA LEU A 30 7.63 -3.38 5.18
C LEU A 30 8.58 -4.56 4.96
N TYR A 31 8.72 -4.98 3.71
CA TYR A 31 9.50 -6.18 3.35
C TYR A 31 11.00 -5.90 3.25
N GLY A 32 11.41 -4.68 2.90
CA GLY A 32 12.82 -4.29 2.79
C GLY A 32 13.60 -4.49 4.09
N PRO A 33 13.19 -3.91 5.23
CA PRO A 33 13.83 -4.14 6.52
C PRO A 33 13.81 -5.61 6.96
N LEU A 34 12.72 -6.33 6.68
CA LEU A 34 12.61 -7.75 7.02
C LEU A 34 13.61 -8.59 6.22
N MET A 35 13.74 -8.34 4.91
CA MET A 35 14.73 -8.99 4.05
C MET A 35 16.15 -8.68 4.51
N LEU A 36 16.43 -7.41 4.87
CA LEU A 36 17.74 -7.00 5.38
C LEU A 36 18.05 -7.69 6.69
N MET A 37 17.09 -7.77 7.61
CA MET A 37 17.24 -8.46 8.88
C MET A 37 17.55 -9.97 8.67
N LEU A 38 16.82 -10.64 7.78
CA LEU A 38 17.08 -12.04 7.44
C LEU A 38 18.47 -12.23 6.82
N LEU A 39 18.91 -11.30 5.97
CA LEU A 39 20.25 -11.33 5.38
C LEU A 39 21.34 -11.18 6.46
N ILE A 40 21.19 -10.24 7.38
CA ILE A 40 22.13 -10.02 8.50
C ILE A 40 22.16 -11.26 9.40
N LEU A 41 20.99 -11.81 9.73
CA LEU A 41 20.89 -13.03 10.54
C LEU A 41 21.62 -14.20 9.87
N HIS A 42 21.47 -14.33 8.55
CA HIS A 42 22.17 -15.35 7.77
C HIS A 42 23.68 -15.16 7.82
N LEU A 43 24.18 -13.94 7.62
CA LEU A 43 25.61 -13.65 7.68
C LEU A 43 26.21 -13.95 9.07
N LEU A 44 25.45 -13.67 10.15
CA LEU A 44 25.86 -13.96 11.52
C LEU A 44 25.85 -15.46 11.85
N PHE A 45 24.91 -16.22 11.27
CA PHE A 45 24.72 -17.65 11.55
C PHE A 45 25.10 -18.56 10.36
N LEU A 46 26.00 -18.10 9.48
CA LEU A 46 26.44 -18.82 8.27
C LEU A 46 26.96 -20.26 8.58
N ALA A 47 27.43 -20.47 9.79
CA ALA A 47 27.91 -21.76 10.25
C ALA A 47 26.79 -22.72 10.73
N MET A 48 25.55 -22.22 10.94
CA MET A 48 24.48 -22.97 11.58
C MET A 48 23.25 -23.22 10.68
N THR A 49 23.08 -22.46 9.60
CA THR A 49 21.91 -22.59 8.72
C THR A 49 22.30 -23.03 7.33
N SER A 50 21.59 -24.02 6.79
CA SER A 50 21.78 -24.44 5.40
C SER A 50 21.40 -23.25 4.48
N SER A 51 22.32 -22.86 3.59
CA SER A 51 22.12 -21.79 2.61
C SER A 51 20.86 -21.98 1.74
N SER A 52 20.41 -23.21 1.56
CA SER A 52 19.20 -23.55 0.81
C SER A 52 17.92 -23.06 1.46
N LEU A 53 17.82 -23.05 2.79
CA LEU A 53 16.60 -22.65 3.51
C LEU A 53 16.39 -21.14 3.44
N LEU A 54 17.45 -20.38 3.58
CA LEU A 54 17.38 -18.91 3.45
C LEU A 54 17.05 -18.48 2.02
N LEU A 55 17.70 -19.08 1.03
CA LEU A 55 17.42 -18.80 -0.38
C LEU A 55 15.94 -19.07 -0.71
N SER A 56 15.39 -20.17 -0.19
CA SER A 56 13.97 -20.50 -0.32
C SER A 56 13.06 -19.43 0.30
N MET A 57 13.36 -18.95 1.52
CA MET A 57 12.58 -17.91 2.19
C MET A 57 12.61 -16.58 1.42
N VAL A 58 13.79 -16.13 0.98
CA VAL A 58 13.95 -14.89 0.20
C VAL A 58 13.20 -15.00 -1.13
N THR A 59 13.33 -16.12 -1.82
CA THR A 59 12.63 -16.37 -3.08
C THR A 59 11.11 -16.37 -2.88
N PHE A 60 10.61 -17.00 -1.83
CA PHE A 60 9.19 -17.02 -1.49
C PHE A 60 8.66 -15.60 -1.22
N MET A 61 9.37 -14.78 -0.43
CA MET A 61 8.99 -13.39 -0.16
C MET A 61 8.98 -12.55 -1.42
N LEU A 62 9.96 -12.72 -2.31
CA LEU A 62 10.03 -12.00 -3.59
C LEU A 62 8.84 -12.36 -4.50
N ILE A 63 8.50 -13.65 -4.57
CA ILE A 63 7.35 -14.14 -5.31
C ILE A 63 6.07 -13.52 -4.76
N MET A 64 5.86 -13.55 -3.45
CA MET A 64 4.68 -12.97 -2.79
C MET A 64 4.57 -11.46 -3.03
N TYR A 65 5.70 -10.75 -3.02
CA TYR A 65 5.74 -9.32 -3.34
C TYR A 65 5.30 -9.05 -4.79
N ILE A 66 5.85 -9.79 -5.77
CA ILE A 66 5.51 -9.62 -7.19
C ILE A 66 4.03 -9.98 -7.44
N PHE A 67 3.55 -11.08 -6.88
CA PHE A 67 2.15 -11.47 -7.00
C PHE A 67 1.21 -10.46 -6.34
N GLY A 68 1.56 -9.93 -5.17
CA GLY A 68 0.79 -8.88 -4.49
C GLY A 68 0.68 -7.61 -5.33
N LEU A 69 1.77 -7.18 -5.98
CA LEU A 69 1.77 -6.03 -6.89
C LEU A 69 0.92 -6.28 -8.13
N LEU A 70 1.06 -7.43 -8.78
CA LEU A 70 0.26 -7.78 -9.96
C LEU A 70 -1.22 -7.84 -9.63
N PHE A 71 -1.57 -8.45 -8.51
CA PHE A 71 -2.93 -8.54 -8.02
C PHE A 71 -3.53 -7.15 -7.73
N TYR A 72 -2.74 -6.28 -7.07
CA TYR A 72 -3.13 -4.90 -6.83
C TYR A 72 -3.41 -4.15 -8.13
N LEU A 73 -2.48 -4.21 -9.09
CA LEU A 73 -2.62 -3.50 -10.37
C LEU A 73 -3.84 -3.98 -11.16
N CYS A 74 -4.08 -5.28 -11.21
CA CYS A 74 -5.17 -5.84 -12.02
C CYS A 74 -6.56 -5.65 -11.40
N LEU A 75 -6.69 -5.76 -10.07
CA LEU A 75 -8.00 -5.84 -9.43
C LEU A 75 -8.37 -4.62 -8.58
N ILE A 76 -7.38 -3.93 -8.02
CA ILE A 76 -7.63 -2.86 -7.03
C ILE A 76 -7.39 -1.47 -7.63
N TYR A 77 -6.36 -1.32 -8.45
CA TYR A 77 -5.92 -0.02 -8.96
C TYR A 77 -7.03 0.74 -9.70
N ILE A 78 -7.72 0.09 -10.64
CA ILE A 78 -8.75 0.75 -11.44
C ILE A 78 -9.95 1.20 -10.59
N PRO A 79 -10.58 0.34 -9.76
CA PRO A 79 -11.68 0.76 -8.90
C PRO A 79 -11.29 1.87 -7.92
N LEU A 80 -10.08 1.80 -7.35
CA LEU A 80 -9.57 2.84 -6.45
C LEU A 80 -9.36 4.17 -7.17
N CYS A 81 -8.77 4.18 -8.37
CA CYS A 81 -8.65 5.38 -9.19
C CYS A 81 -10.00 6.04 -9.43
N ILE A 82 -10.99 5.27 -9.83
CA ILE A 82 -12.35 5.79 -10.06
C ILE A 82 -12.92 6.39 -8.78
N SER A 83 -12.83 5.67 -7.65
CA SER A 83 -13.36 6.13 -6.36
C SER A 83 -12.70 7.43 -5.90
N LEU A 84 -11.36 7.52 -6.01
CA LEU A 84 -10.62 8.71 -5.63
C LEU A 84 -10.87 9.89 -6.57
N PHE A 85 -11.07 9.64 -7.87
CA PHE A 85 -11.43 10.70 -8.82
C PHE A 85 -12.83 11.24 -8.55
N VAL A 86 -13.78 10.39 -8.16
CA VAL A 86 -15.12 10.83 -7.74
C VAL A 86 -15.02 11.69 -6.48
N LEU A 87 -14.26 11.25 -5.46
CA LEU A 87 -14.04 12.06 -4.26
C LEU A 87 -13.36 13.39 -4.56
N HIS A 88 -12.38 13.41 -5.47
CA HIS A 88 -11.73 14.64 -5.91
C HIS A 88 -12.73 15.58 -6.62
N HIS A 89 -13.60 15.04 -7.48
CA HIS A 89 -14.63 15.82 -8.19
C HIS A 89 -15.67 16.40 -7.22
N LEU A 90 -16.03 15.67 -6.18
CA LEU A 90 -16.95 16.11 -5.13
C LEU A 90 -16.31 17.03 -4.09
N GLN A 91 -15.06 17.42 -4.26
CA GLN A 91 -14.27 18.22 -3.29
C GLN A 91 -14.15 17.56 -1.90
N GLN A 92 -14.34 16.25 -1.82
CA GLN A 92 -14.23 15.45 -0.59
C GLN A 92 -12.91 14.68 -0.51
N PHE A 93 -11.90 15.10 -1.26
CA PHE A 93 -10.59 14.47 -1.27
C PHE A 93 -9.78 14.94 -0.06
N HIS A 94 -9.97 14.27 1.06
CA HIS A 94 -9.28 14.51 2.32
C HIS A 94 -8.83 13.18 2.95
N ILE A 95 -7.93 13.25 3.91
CA ILE A 95 -7.30 12.05 4.51
C ILE A 95 -8.34 11.05 5.01
N PHE A 96 -9.38 11.53 5.69
CA PHE A 96 -10.44 10.65 6.22
C PHE A 96 -11.14 9.84 5.11
N SER A 97 -11.48 10.49 3.98
CA SER A 97 -12.11 9.81 2.84
C SER A 97 -11.19 8.79 2.18
N ILE A 98 -9.90 9.09 2.07
CA ILE A 98 -8.89 8.17 1.54
C ILE A 98 -8.80 6.91 2.40
N VAL A 99 -8.70 7.08 3.72
CA VAL A 99 -8.66 5.96 4.68
C VAL A 99 -9.94 5.13 4.58
N LEU A 100 -11.09 5.78 4.57
CA LEU A 100 -12.39 5.10 4.47
C LEU A 100 -12.49 4.26 3.20
N VAL A 101 -12.14 4.83 2.04
CA VAL A 101 -12.14 4.11 0.75
C VAL A 101 -11.15 2.95 0.78
N GLY A 102 -9.96 3.14 1.34
CA GLY A 102 -8.96 2.09 1.47
C GLY A 102 -9.43 0.92 2.34
N ILE A 103 -10.06 1.21 3.48
CA ILE A 103 -10.63 0.18 4.37
C ILE A 103 -11.79 -0.55 3.67
N LEU A 104 -12.71 0.18 3.04
CA LEU A 104 -13.82 -0.43 2.31
C LEU A 104 -13.34 -1.32 1.17
N ALA A 105 -12.36 -0.88 0.38
CA ALA A 105 -11.76 -1.68 -0.68
C ALA A 105 -11.14 -2.97 -0.13
N THR A 106 -10.42 -2.88 1.01
CA THR A 106 -9.84 -4.04 1.69
C THR A 106 -10.90 -5.04 2.14
N LEU A 107 -12.00 -4.57 2.75
CA LEU A 107 -13.09 -5.42 3.22
C LEU A 107 -13.84 -6.08 2.07
N ILE A 108 -14.14 -5.32 1.01
CA ILE A 108 -14.81 -5.85 -0.18
C ILE A 108 -13.95 -6.93 -0.83
N LEU A 109 -12.65 -6.67 -0.99
CA LEU A 109 -11.73 -7.63 -1.56
C LEU A 109 -11.61 -8.90 -0.70
N ALA A 110 -11.52 -8.73 0.63
CA ALA A 110 -11.49 -9.86 1.56
C ALA A 110 -12.75 -10.71 1.47
N TYR A 111 -13.91 -10.09 1.35
CA TYR A 111 -15.18 -10.79 1.18
C TYR A 111 -15.21 -11.63 -0.10
N PHE A 112 -14.76 -11.07 -1.23
CA PHE A 112 -14.75 -11.79 -2.52
C PHE A 112 -13.71 -12.92 -2.57
N LEU A 113 -12.59 -12.79 -1.86
CA LEU A 113 -11.51 -13.78 -1.85
C LEU A 113 -11.65 -14.81 -0.73
N SER A 114 -12.50 -14.54 0.26
CA SER A 114 -12.73 -15.47 1.36
C SER A 114 -13.50 -16.68 0.88
N SER A 115 -12.89 -17.86 0.97
CA SER A 115 -13.54 -19.14 0.71
C SER A 115 -14.13 -19.77 1.98
N ASN A 116 -13.39 -19.80 3.09
CA ASN A 116 -13.79 -20.46 4.33
C ASN A 116 -13.44 -19.67 5.60
N ASP A 117 -12.47 -18.75 5.57
CA ASP A 117 -12.04 -17.97 6.73
C ASP A 117 -11.87 -16.50 6.36
N LEU A 118 -12.92 -15.73 6.60
CA LEU A 118 -12.93 -14.29 6.33
C LEU A 118 -11.92 -13.54 7.18
N LEU A 119 -11.72 -13.92 8.44
CA LEU A 119 -10.83 -13.21 9.36
C LEU A 119 -9.36 -13.32 8.92
N SER A 120 -8.93 -14.51 8.57
CA SER A 120 -7.58 -14.77 8.05
C SER A 120 -7.34 -14.03 6.73
N THR A 121 -8.35 -14.01 5.86
CA THR A 121 -8.29 -13.29 4.57
C THR A 121 -8.18 -11.78 4.78
N ILE A 122 -8.98 -11.20 5.70
CA ILE A 122 -8.88 -9.79 6.08
C ILE A 122 -7.47 -9.47 6.60
N PHE A 123 -6.94 -10.31 7.50
CA PHE A 123 -5.60 -10.10 8.05
C PHE A 123 -4.53 -10.11 6.95
N MET A 124 -4.54 -11.11 6.07
CA MET A 124 -3.59 -11.20 4.95
C MET A 124 -3.66 -9.97 4.04
N ILE A 125 -4.85 -9.58 3.62
CA ILE A 125 -5.02 -8.42 2.71
C ILE A 125 -4.62 -7.13 3.42
N SER A 126 -4.92 -6.99 4.72
CA SER A 126 -4.54 -5.82 5.51
C SER A 126 -3.02 -5.63 5.60
N CYS A 127 -2.24 -6.71 5.67
CA CYS A 127 -0.78 -6.64 5.64
C CYS A 127 -0.24 -5.98 4.36
N PHE A 128 -0.96 -6.07 3.24
CA PHE A 128 -0.59 -5.42 1.98
C PHE A 128 -1.23 -4.04 1.83
N SER A 129 -2.49 -3.87 2.23
CA SER A 129 -3.24 -2.64 2.00
C SER A 129 -2.87 -1.52 2.97
N LEU A 130 -2.63 -1.82 4.25
CA LEU A 130 -2.31 -0.78 5.25
C LEU A 130 -1.02 0.00 4.95
N PRO A 131 0.13 -0.64 4.63
CA PRO A 131 1.32 0.09 4.20
C PRO A 131 1.07 0.92 2.95
N SER A 132 0.33 0.39 1.98
CA SER A 132 0.00 1.10 0.73
C SER A 132 -0.86 2.35 0.99
N ILE A 133 -1.88 2.25 1.84
CA ILE A 133 -2.72 3.38 2.26
C ILE A 133 -1.87 4.43 2.99
N GLY A 134 -1.02 4.00 3.91
CA GLY A 134 -0.12 4.90 4.65
C GLY A 134 0.81 5.69 3.72
N PHE A 135 1.45 5.02 2.77
CA PHE A 135 2.29 5.69 1.78
C PHE A 135 1.52 6.59 0.82
N PHE A 136 0.31 6.19 0.42
CA PHE A 136 -0.54 7.05 -0.40
C PHE A 136 -0.87 8.36 0.33
N ILE A 137 -1.24 8.28 1.60
CA ILE A 137 -1.50 9.47 2.44
C ILE A 137 -0.24 10.33 2.55
N PHE A 138 0.91 9.72 2.82
CA PHE A 138 2.19 10.42 2.93
C PHE A 138 2.54 11.17 1.64
N LEU A 139 2.42 10.51 0.48
CA LEU A 139 2.68 11.13 -0.82
C LEU A 139 1.68 12.25 -1.12
N SER A 140 0.41 12.05 -0.74
CA SER A 140 -0.65 13.05 -0.92
C SER A 140 -0.43 14.31 -0.09
N LEU A 141 0.03 14.16 1.15
CA LEU A 141 0.39 15.26 2.02
C LEU A 141 1.58 16.05 1.49
N ARG A 142 2.62 15.35 1.07
CA ARG A 142 3.82 15.98 0.50
C ARG A 142 3.51 16.76 -0.77
N ALA A 143 2.64 16.22 -1.64
CA ALA A 143 2.22 16.95 -2.83
C ALA A 143 1.38 18.18 -2.51
N HIS A 144 0.51 18.10 -1.50
CA HIS A 144 -0.27 19.25 -1.04
C HIS A 144 0.64 20.37 -0.50
N GLU A 145 1.65 20.03 0.31
CA GLU A 145 2.64 21.01 0.82
C GLU A 145 3.39 21.71 -0.33
N GLN A 146 3.73 20.99 -1.39
CA GLN A 146 4.41 21.56 -2.56
C GLN A 146 3.53 22.56 -3.32
N VAL A 147 2.25 22.25 -3.51
CA VAL A 147 1.29 23.16 -4.16
C VAL A 147 1.08 24.42 -3.33
N VAL A 148 0.92 24.30 -2.02
CA VAL A 148 0.77 25.46 -1.13
C VAL A 148 2.05 26.31 -1.11
N ALA A 149 3.24 25.70 -1.15
CA ALA A 149 4.51 26.42 -1.16
C ALA A 149 4.80 27.13 -2.50
N SER A 150 4.31 26.59 -3.63
CA SER A 150 4.47 27.22 -4.95
C SER A 150 3.51 28.41 -5.18
N GLY A 151 2.49 28.59 -4.34
CA GLY A 151 1.54 29.69 -4.43
C GLY A 151 0.58 29.62 -5.63
N GLU A 152 0.44 28.42 -6.25
CA GLU A 152 -0.52 28.15 -7.32
C GLU A 152 -1.92 27.85 -6.81
#